data_50b9641733c23507d529bf5eb2392b6c
#
_entry.id   50b9641733c23507d529bf5eb2392b6c
#
_cell.length_a   1.000
_cell.length_b   1.000
_cell.length_c   1.000
_cell.angle_alpha   90.00
_cell.angle_beta   90.00
_cell.angle_gamma   90.00
#
_symmetry.space_group_name_H-M   'P 1'
#
loop_
_entity.id
_entity.type
_entity.pdbx_description
1 polymer ?
#
loop_
_entity_poly.entity_id
_entity_poly.type
_entity_poly.pdbx_seq_one_letter_code
_entity_poly.pdbx_strand_id
1 'polypeptide(L)'
;MNGSFRVGSLFGIPFFINQSWFLILALVTLNYATRFLSLGGILPWIMGLFLALLLFASVLAHELGHSVVAQRQGIEVQSITLFLFGGLASLDRESKTPSQAFWVAIAGPVVSLMLFGVFTALQTLPVVDPFPAVFQLLASINLVLALFNLIPGLPLDGGNVLKAIVWKVTGNPYKGVVFASRVGQAIGWSAIGLGVLMLFANTGGFWTILIGWFLLQNAGRSAQSATLQQKLSDLTAKDAVTPNSPIVPADLSLREFANTFIIGQKEWRQFLVTEGEGKLLGAIVADDLRHVSTSEWPTVSVRELTKPVESTTTVRSNQSLLEVVNLLEEKKLTELPVVAENGAIV
;
A
#
# COMPACT_ATOMS: atom_id res chain seq x y z
N MET A 1 1.18 -5.93 12.41
CA MET A 1 0.57 -7.05 11.65
C MET A 1 0.19 -8.14 12.63
N ASN A 2 -0.97 -7.98 13.30
CA ASN A 2 -1.44 -8.94 14.30
C ASN A 2 -1.95 -10.20 13.59
N GLY A 3 -1.37 -11.38 13.91
CA GLY A 3 -1.85 -12.69 13.47
C GLY A 3 -1.17 -13.29 12.22
N SER A 4 0.01 -12.83 11.82
CA SER A 4 0.80 -13.44 10.74
C SER A 4 2.06 -14.09 11.27
N PHE A 5 2.38 -15.31 10.79
CA PHE A 5 3.55 -16.09 11.17
C PHE A 5 4.58 -16.06 10.05
N ARG A 6 5.84 -15.81 10.38
CA ARG A 6 6.94 -15.93 9.42
C ARG A 6 7.24 -17.42 9.19
N VAL A 7 7.22 -17.86 7.93
CA VAL A 7 7.46 -19.26 7.56
C VAL A 7 8.85 -19.45 6.95
N GLY A 8 9.37 -18.43 6.26
CA GLY A 8 10.69 -18.53 5.64
C GLY A 8 11.06 -17.28 4.85
N SER A 9 12.03 -17.43 3.95
CA SER A 9 12.40 -16.41 2.99
C SER A 9 12.78 -17.06 1.65
N LEU A 10 12.36 -16.46 0.53
CA LEU A 10 12.69 -16.86 -0.82
C LEU A 10 13.25 -15.64 -1.57
N PHE A 11 14.39 -15.78 -2.25
CA PHE A 11 15.08 -14.68 -2.95
C PHE A 11 15.35 -13.45 -2.05
N GLY A 12 15.60 -13.68 -0.75
CA GLY A 12 15.79 -12.61 0.22
C GLY A 12 14.49 -11.97 0.74
N ILE A 13 13.32 -12.35 0.21
CA ILE A 13 12.02 -11.82 0.57
C ILE A 13 11.42 -12.69 1.69
N PRO A 14 11.14 -12.14 2.88
CA PRO A 14 10.47 -12.88 3.93
C PRO A 14 9.00 -13.12 3.57
N PHE A 15 8.51 -14.34 3.82
CA PHE A 15 7.10 -14.63 3.61
C PHE A 15 6.39 -15.04 4.90
N PHE A 16 5.15 -14.60 4.98
CA PHE A 16 4.29 -14.74 6.13
C PHE A 16 3.00 -15.45 5.75
N ILE A 17 2.43 -16.19 6.69
CA ILE A 17 1.12 -16.80 6.59
C ILE A 17 0.20 -16.16 7.63
N ASN A 18 -0.94 -15.62 7.19
CA ASN A 18 -1.97 -15.11 8.07
C ASN A 18 -2.84 -16.26 8.61
N GLN A 19 -3.41 -16.09 9.81
CA GLN A 19 -4.29 -17.11 10.42
C GLN A 19 -5.46 -17.51 9.51
N SER A 20 -6.01 -16.59 8.73
CA SER A 20 -7.09 -16.86 7.77
C SER A 20 -6.72 -17.86 6.66
N TRP A 21 -5.42 -18.01 6.36
CA TRP A 21 -4.93 -18.97 5.38
C TRP A 21 -5.21 -20.43 5.78
N PHE A 22 -5.13 -20.76 7.08
CA PHE A 22 -5.40 -22.13 7.54
C PHE A 22 -6.85 -22.53 7.31
N LEU A 23 -7.80 -21.58 7.38
CA LEU A 23 -9.19 -21.83 7.07
C LEU A 23 -9.37 -22.25 5.61
N ILE A 24 -8.77 -21.48 4.67
CA ILE A 24 -8.91 -21.81 3.25
C ILE A 24 -8.12 -23.07 2.91
N LEU A 25 -6.96 -23.32 3.54
CA LEU A 25 -6.23 -24.57 3.39
C LEU A 25 -7.12 -25.77 3.75
N ALA A 26 -7.80 -25.71 4.90
CA ALA A 26 -8.73 -26.76 5.33
C ALA A 26 -9.89 -26.94 4.34
N LEU A 27 -10.55 -25.84 3.93
CA LEU A 27 -11.67 -25.89 2.97
C LEU A 27 -11.24 -26.46 1.61
N VAL A 28 -10.10 -26.05 1.10
CA VAL A 28 -9.55 -26.56 -0.16
C VAL A 28 -9.17 -28.04 -0.04
N THR A 29 -8.53 -28.42 1.08
CA THR A 29 -8.20 -29.82 1.37
C THR A 29 -9.47 -30.70 1.39
N LEU A 30 -10.52 -30.27 2.09
CA LEU A 30 -11.81 -30.96 2.15
C LEU A 30 -12.43 -31.11 0.75
N ASN A 31 -12.45 -30.03 -0.03
CA ASN A 31 -13.02 -30.03 -1.37
C ASN A 31 -12.28 -31.00 -2.30
N TYR A 32 -10.95 -31.01 -2.28
CA TYR A 32 -10.18 -31.91 -3.14
C TYR A 32 -10.11 -33.34 -2.63
N ALA A 33 -10.15 -33.58 -1.32
CA ALA A 33 -10.20 -34.95 -0.78
C ALA A 33 -11.42 -35.71 -1.30
N THR A 34 -12.54 -35.03 -1.52
CA THR A 34 -13.76 -35.67 -2.07
C THR A 34 -13.58 -36.29 -3.46
N ARG A 35 -12.61 -35.77 -4.25
CA ARG A 35 -12.30 -36.32 -5.59
C ARG A 35 -11.51 -37.62 -5.55
N PHE A 36 -10.90 -37.96 -4.42
CA PHE A 36 -10.02 -39.10 -4.24
C PHE A 36 -10.60 -40.16 -3.27
N LEU A 37 -11.91 -40.10 -2.95
CA LEU A 37 -12.55 -41.01 -2.02
C LEU A 37 -12.43 -42.49 -2.42
N SER A 38 -12.25 -42.75 -3.73
CA SER A 38 -12.01 -44.09 -4.26
C SER A 38 -10.71 -44.76 -3.77
N LEU A 39 -9.72 -43.96 -3.30
CA LEU A 39 -8.47 -44.48 -2.76
C LEU A 39 -8.64 -45.12 -1.38
N GLY A 40 -9.71 -44.82 -0.66
CA GLY A 40 -10.01 -45.36 0.66
C GLY A 40 -9.09 -44.86 1.79
N GLY A 41 -9.49 -45.10 3.02
CA GLY A 41 -8.71 -44.78 4.21
C GLY A 41 -8.34 -43.29 4.35
N ILE A 42 -7.08 -43.02 4.70
CA ILE A 42 -6.54 -41.64 4.91
C ILE A 42 -6.02 -41.01 3.62
N LEU A 43 -5.80 -41.79 2.55
CA LEU A 43 -5.17 -41.32 1.30
C LEU A 43 -5.90 -40.14 0.65
N PRO A 44 -7.25 -40.07 0.57
CA PRO A 44 -7.97 -38.92 0.04
C PRO A 44 -7.58 -37.61 0.72
N TRP A 45 -7.43 -37.63 2.03
CA TRP A 45 -7.09 -36.43 2.83
C TRP A 45 -5.65 -35.98 2.60
N ILE A 46 -4.71 -36.93 2.49
CA ILE A 46 -3.31 -36.64 2.15
C ILE A 46 -3.23 -36.02 0.75
N MET A 47 -3.94 -36.61 -0.23
CA MET A 47 -3.97 -36.08 -1.60
C MET A 47 -4.64 -34.70 -1.68
N GLY A 48 -5.73 -34.50 -0.94
CA GLY A 48 -6.40 -33.19 -0.84
C GLY A 48 -5.48 -32.11 -0.25
N LEU A 49 -4.77 -32.44 0.82
CA LEU A 49 -3.79 -31.54 1.44
C LEU A 49 -2.63 -31.23 0.50
N PHE A 50 -2.07 -32.25 -0.15
CA PHE A 50 -0.98 -32.12 -1.12
C PHE A 50 -1.38 -31.16 -2.25
N LEU A 51 -2.57 -31.35 -2.84
CA LEU A 51 -3.09 -30.45 -3.87
C LEU A 51 -3.31 -29.03 -3.37
N ALA A 52 -3.86 -28.88 -2.17
CA ALA A 52 -4.05 -27.56 -1.56
C ALA A 52 -2.69 -26.83 -1.39
N LEU A 53 -1.67 -27.54 -0.91
CA LEU A 53 -0.32 -26.97 -0.77
C LEU A 53 0.30 -26.59 -2.13
N LEU A 54 0.13 -27.42 -3.18
CA LEU A 54 0.61 -27.10 -4.53
C LEU A 54 -0.15 -25.90 -5.14
N LEU A 55 -1.43 -25.75 -4.87
CA LEU A 55 -2.20 -24.58 -5.25
C LEU A 55 -1.61 -23.32 -4.61
N PHE A 56 -1.37 -23.35 -3.30
CA PHE A 56 -0.76 -22.21 -2.61
C PHE A 56 0.69 -21.95 -3.06
N ALA A 57 1.45 -23.00 -3.40
CA ALA A 57 2.75 -22.83 -4.02
C ALA A 57 2.66 -22.12 -5.39
N SER A 58 1.62 -22.41 -6.18
CA SER A 58 1.34 -21.70 -7.44
C SER A 58 1.00 -20.23 -7.21
N VAL A 59 0.17 -19.92 -6.21
CA VAL A 59 -0.13 -18.53 -5.82
C VAL A 59 1.14 -17.82 -5.34
N LEU A 60 1.94 -18.46 -4.51
CA LEU A 60 3.21 -17.90 -4.05
C LEU A 60 4.17 -17.64 -5.21
N ALA A 61 4.25 -18.55 -6.18
CA ALA A 61 5.09 -18.37 -7.38
C ALA A 61 4.61 -17.18 -8.23
N HIS A 62 3.30 -16.97 -8.34
CA HIS A 62 2.71 -15.81 -8.99
C HIS A 62 3.15 -14.50 -8.30
N GLU A 63 3.03 -14.41 -6.97
CA GLU A 63 3.47 -13.24 -6.17
C GLU A 63 4.99 -13.03 -6.24
N LEU A 64 5.75 -14.13 -6.27
CA LEU A 64 7.20 -14.06 -6.48
C LEU A 64 7.55 -13.50 -7.86
N GLY A 65 6.75 -13.78 -8.88
CA GLY A 65 6.90 -13.17 -10.21
C GLY A 65 6.90 -11.65 -10.13
N HIS A 66 5.90 -11.04 -9.50
CA HIS A 66 5.83 -9.60 -9.27
C HIS A 66 7.03 -9.10 -8.47
N SER A 67 7.34 -9.78 -7.38
CA SER A 67 8.37 -9.39 -6.41
C SER A 67 9.77 -9.42 -7.01
N VAL A 68 10.11 -10.44 -7.77
CA VAL A 68 11.43 -10.57 -8.44
C VAL A 68 11.62 -9.49 -9.51
N VAL A 69 10.56 -9.18 -10.28
CA VAL A 69 10.63 -8.11 -11.28
C VAL A 69 10.73 -6.74 -10.59
N ALA A 70 10.02 -6.51 -9.48
CA ALA A 70 10.13 -5.30 -8.68
C ALA A 70 11.56 -5.12 -8.15
N GLN A 71 12.16 -6.16 -7.54
CA GLN A 71 13.55 -6.12 -7.05
C GLN A 71 14.57 -5.83 -8.16
N ARG A 72 14.42 -6.45 -9.34
CA ARG A 72 15.29 -6.18 -10.51
C ARG A 72 15.21 -4.73 -10.99
N GLN A 73 14.12 -4.03 -10.67
CA GLN A 73 13.92 -2.62 -10.99
C GLN A 73 14.30 -1.67 -9.85
N GLY A 74 14.92 -2.18 -8.78
CA GLY A 74 15.38 -1.42 -7.62
C GLY A 74 14.25 -1.01 -6.67
N ILE A 75 13.10 -1.71 -6.72
CA ILE A 75 12.01 -1.56 -5.75
C ILE A 75 12.19 -2.63 -4.68
N GLU A 76 12.40 -2.22 -3.44
CA GLU A 76 12.56 -3.13 -2.32
C GLU A 76 11.23 -3.80 -1.97
N VAL A 77 11.26 -5.13 -1.80
CA VAL A 77 10.10 -5.93 -1.40
C VAL A 77 10.26 -6.32 0.06
N GLN A 78 9.44 -5.76 0.91
CA GLN A 78 9.53 -5.96 2.36
C GLN A 78 9.06 -7.35 2.79
N SER A 79 7.97 -7.85 2.20
CA SER A 79 7.43 -9.16 2.53
C SER A 79 6.36 -9.61 1.53
N ILE A 80 6.10 -10.93 1.50
CA ILE A 80 4.92 -11.53 0.88
C ILE A 80 4.09 -12.17 2.01
N THR A 81 2.80 -11.84 2.07
CA THR A 81 1.87 -12.41 3.06
C THR A 81 0.77 -13.19 2.34
N LEU A 82 0.62 -14.48 2.67
CA LEU A 82 -0.49 -15.30 2.20
C LEU A 82 -1.67 -15.17 3.17
N PHE A 83 -2.86 -14.95 2.64
CA PHE A 83 -4.11 -14.81 3.40
C PHE A 83 -5.28 -15.47 2.65
N LEU A 84 -6.52 -15.32 3.16
CA LEU A 84 -7.72 -15.98 2.65
C LEU A 84 -7.93 -15.82 1.12
N PHE A 85 -7.67 -14.64 0.57
CA PHE A 85 -7.96 -14.32 -0.83
C PHE A 85 -6.75 -14.38 -1.77
N GLY A 86 -5.59 -14.90 -1.30
CA GLY A 86 -4.38 -15.01 -2.13
C GLY A 86 -3.12 -14.52 -1.42
N GLY A 87 -2.20 -13.94 -2.18
CA GLY A 87 -0.97 -13.33 -1.71
C GLY A 87 -1.03 -11.81 -1.77
N LEU A 88 -0.23 -11.15 -0.95
CA LEU A 88 -0.01 -9.71 -0.97
C LEU A 88 1.48 -9.44 -0.79
N ALA A 89 2.12 -8.90 -1.82
CA ALA A 89 3.48 -8.39 -1.73
C ALA A 89 3.47 -6.95 -1.20
N SER A 90 4.21 -6.71 -0.12
CA SER A 90 4.41 -5.37 0.43
C SER A 90 5.66 -4.76 -0.19
N LEU A 91 5.48 -3.73 -1.00
CA LEU A 91 6.55 -2.97 -1.64
C LEU A 91 6.88 -1.74 -0.80
N ASP A 92 8.17 -1.38 -0.71
CA ASP A 92 8.63 -0.19 0.01
C ASP A 92 8.11 1.10 -0.63
N ARG A 93 8.04 1.12 -1.96
CA ARG A 93 7.57 2.27 -2.73
C ARG A 93 6.87 1.83 -4.02
N GLU A 94 6.04 2.72 -4.55
CA GLU A 94 5.42 2.50 -5.86
C GLU A 94 6.42 2.66 -7.02
N SER A 95 6.07 2.07 -8.17
CA SER A 95 6.85 2.21 -9.41
C SER A 95 6.96 3.68 -9.81
N LYS A 96 8.17 4.12 -10.18
CA LYS A 96 8.43 5.51 -10.57
C LYS A 96 8.09 5.82 -12.03
N THR A 97 7.93 4.80 -12.86
CA THR A 97 7.64 4.96 -14.30
C THR A 97 6.53 4.01 -14.74
N PRO A 98 5.77 4.39 -15.79
CA PRO A 98 4.74 3.50 -16.35
C PRO A 98 5.29 2.14 -16.81
N SER A 99 6.51 2.12 -17.36
CA SER A 99 7.15 0.89 -17.80
C SER A 99 7.46 -0.05 -16.63
N GLN A 100 7.95 0.49 -15.52
CA GLN A 100 8.17 -0.30 -14.30
C GLN A 100 6.86 -0.91 -13.81
N ALA A 101 5.80 -0.09 -13.69
CA ALA A 101 4.50 -0.55 -13.25
C ALA A 101 3.93 -1.66 -14.15
N PHE A 102 4.10 -1.53 -15.47
CA PHE A 102 3.67 -2.54 -16.44
C PHE A 102 4.36 -3.89 -16.24
N TRP A 103 5.72 -3.89 -16.19
CA TRP A 103 6.47 -5.13 -16.08
C TRP A 103 6.29 -5.83 -14.75
N VAL A 104 6.16 -5.07 -13.66
CA VAL A 104 5.81 -5.64 -12.35
C VAL A 104 4.42 -6.28 -12.43
N ALA A 105 3.42 -5.58 -12.98
CA ALA A 105 2.04 -6.08 -13.02
C ALA A 105 1.87 -7.34 -13.88
N ILE A 106 2.53 -7.42 -15.03
CA ILE A 106 2.38 -8.57 -15.94
C ILE A 106 3.15 -9.82 -15.47
N ALA A 107 4.12 -9.67 -14.56
CA ALA A 107 5.04 -10.74 -14.17
C ALA A 107 4.33 -11.92 -13.48
N GLY A 108 3.39 -11.67 -12.59
CA GLY A 108 2.61 -12.72 -11.94
C GLY A 108 1.80 -13.57 -12.94
N PRO A 109 0.94 -12.95 -13.76
CA PRO A 109 0.23 -13.65 -14.83
C PRO A 109 1.15 -14.46 -15.76
N VAL A 110 2.33 -13.93 -16.12
CA VAL A 110 3.30 -14.66 -16.94
C VAL A 110 3.81 -15.91 -16.23
N VAL A 111 4.14 -15.81 -14.93
CA VAL A 111 4.55 -17.00 -14.13
C VAL A 111 3.44 -18.04 -14.09
N SER A 112 2.18 -17.61 -13.88
CA SER A 112 1.04 -18.54 -13.89
C SER A 112 0.83 -19.20 -15.24
N LEU A 113 1.00 -18.49 -16.37
CA LEU A 113 0.96 -19.07 -17.72
C LEU A 113 2.11 -20.05 -17.97
N MET A 114 3.31 -19.76 -17.46
CA MET A 114 4.42 -20.70 -17.52
C MET A 114 4.13 -21.98 -16.75
N LEU A 115 3.58 -21.85 -15.51
CA LEU A 115 3.17 -23.02 -14.72
C LEU A 115 2.05 -23.81 -15.38
N PHE A 116 1.08 -23.14 -16.00
CA PHE A 116 0.08 -23.79 -16.84
C PHE A 116 0.73 -24.64 -17.94
N GLY A 117 1.68 -24.08 -18.68
CA GLY A 117 2.41 -24.81 -19.74
C GLY A 117 3.20 -26.01 -19.18
N VAL A 118 3.92 -25.82 -18.08
CA VAL A 118 4.69 -26.90 -17.41
C VAL A 118 3.77 -28.03 -16.97
N PHE A 119 2.68 -27.74 -16.24
CA PHE A 119 1.77 -28.78 -15.79
C PHE A 119 1.02 -29.44 -16.94
N THR A 120 0.70 -28.73 -18.01
CA THR A 120 0.14 -29.31 -19.23
C THR A 120 1.11 -30.27 -19.92
N ALA A 121 2.40 -29.93 -19.96
CA ALA A 121 3.42 -30.84 -20.48
C ALA A 121 3.60 -32.06 -19.58
N LEU A 122 3.59 -31.92 -18.26
CA LEU A 122 3.72 -33.02 -17.31
C LEU A 122 2.57 -34.03 -17.40
N GLN A 123 1.36 -33.60 -17.80
CA GLN A 123 0.23 -34.51 -18.03
C GLN A 123 0.47 -35.53 -19.12
N THR A 124 1.33 -35.22 -20.09
CA THR A 124 1.63 -36.12 -21.23
C THR A 124 2.65 -37.20 -20.88
N LEU A 125 3.27 -37.13 -19.72
CA LEU A 125 4.24 -38.15 -19.29
C LEU A 125 3.53 -39.40 -18.81
N PRO A 126 4.10 -40.59 -19.04
CA PRO A 126 3.55 -41.87 -18.59
C PRO A 126 3.80 -42.06 -17.09
N VAL A 127 3.04 -41.32 -16.28
CA VAL A 127 3.09 -41.39 -14.81
C VAL A 127 1.87 -42.14 -14.28
N VAL A 128 2.01 -42.72 -13.09
CA VAL A 128 0.98 -43.54 -12.45
C VAL A 128 -0.15 -42.66 -11.90
N ASP A 129 -1.37 -43.16 -11.92
CA ASP A 129 -2.48 -42.51 -11.22
C ASP A 129 -2.16 -42.31 -9.72
N PRO A 130 -2.51 -41.15 -9.12
CA PRO A 130 -3.39 -40.09 -9.64
C PRO A 130 -2.66 -38.85 -10.20
N PHE A 131 -1.36 -38.90 -10.48
CA PHE A 131 -0.57 -37.72 -10.85
C PHE A 131 -1.04 -37.00 -12.13
N PRO A 132 -1.50 -37.65 -13.21
CA PRO A 132 -2.03 -36.95 -14.39
C PRO A 132 -3.20 -36.04 -14.02
N ALA A 133 -4.11 -36.50 -13.16
CA ALA A 133 -5.26 -35.72 -12.68
C ALA A 133 -4.80 -34.51 -11.81
N VAL A 134 -3.74 -34.69 -11.01
CA VAL A 134 -3.13 -33.62 -10.22
C VAL A 134 -2.55 -32.53 -11.15
N PHE A 135 -1.78 -32.92 -12.17
CA PHE A 135 -1.19 -31.98 -13.12
C PHE A 135 -2.26 -31.25 -13.94
N GLN A 136 -3.30 -31.94 -14.38
CA GLN A 136 -4.43 -31.33 -15.09
C GLN A 136 -5.13 -30.27 -14.22
N LEU A 137 -5.34 -30.56 -12.95
CA LEU A 137 -5.96 -29.63 -12.04
C LEU A 137 -5.09 -28.40 -11.80
N LEU A 138 -3.77 -28.58 -11.56
CA LEU A 138 -2.83 -27.48 -11.38
C LEU A 138 -2.68 -26.64 -12.64
N ALA A 139 -2.66 -27.26 -13.83
CA ALA A 139 -2.71 -26.52 -15.09
C ALA A 139 -3.96 -25.65 -15.17
N SER A 140 -5.13 -26.23 -14.93
CA SER A 140 -6.40 -25.48 -14.98
C SER A 140 -6.44 -24.31 -13.97
N ILE A 141 -5.96 -24.54 -12.76
CA ILE A 141 -5.89 -23.49 -11.72
C ILE A 141 -4.97 -22.36 -12.14
N ASN A 142 -3.77 -22.67 -12.62
CA ASN A 142 -2.83 -21.63 -13.05
C ASN A 142 -3.33 -20.86 -14.28
N LEU A 143 -4.04 -21.51 -15.19
CA LEU A 143 -4.69 -20.83 -16.32
C LEU A 143 -5.78 -19.87 -15.82
N VAL A 144 -6.67 -20.34 -14.93
CA VAL A 144 -7.74 -19.51 -14.36
C VAL A 144 -7.13 -18.35 -13.57
N LEU A 145 -6.08 -18.58 -12.76
CA LEU A 145 -5.38 -17.54 -12.01
C LEU A 145 -4.80 -16.46 -12.93
N ALA A 146 -4.16 -16.87 -14.03
CA ALA A 146 -3.61 -15.93 -15.01
C ALA A 146 -4.71 -15.13 -15.71
N LEU A 147 -5.74 -15.81 -16.24
CA LEU A 147 -6.82 -15.14 -16.97
C LEU A 147 -7.64 -14.21 -16.08
N PHE A 148 -7.94 -14.64 -14.84
CA PHE A 148 -8.65 -13.82 -13.88
C PHE A 148 -7.85 -12.57 -13.52
N ASN A 149 -6.56 -12.72 -13.23
CA ASN A 149 -5.71 -11.57 -12.91
C ASN A 149 -5.44 -10.65 -14.11
N LEU A 150 -5.56 -11.13 -15.35
CA LEU A 150 -5.44 -10.29 -16.55
C LEU A 150 -6.69 -9.48 -16.87
N ILE A 151 -7.80 -9.65 -16.15
CA ILE A 151 -8.99 -8.81 -16.32
C ILE A 151 -8.62 -7.34 -16.09
N PRO A 152 -8.95 -6.42 -17.05
CA PRO A 152 -8.44 -5.04 -17.03
C PRO A 152 -9.20 -4.14 -16.04
N GLY A 153 -9.09 -4.43 -14.74
CA GLY A 153 -9.76 -3.65 -13.69
C GLY A 153 -9.08 -3.82 -12.33
N LEU A 154 -8.82 -2.73 -11.62
CA LEU A 154 -8.33 -2.82 -10.25
C LEU A 154 -9.37 -3.53 -9.35
N PRO A 155 -8.92 -4.35 -8.39
CA PRO A 155 -7.56 -4.50 -7.89
C PRO A 155 -6.69 -5.57 -8.58
N LEU A 156 -7.10 -6.11 -9.70
CA LEU A 156 -6.40 -7.20 -10.41
C LEU A 156 -5.15 -6.70 -11.16
N ASP A 157 -4.25 -7.61 -11.52
CA ASP A 157 -3.00 -7.27 -12.23
C ASP A 157 -3.25 -6.63 -13.59
N GLY A 158 -4.26 -7.10 -14.34
CA GLY A 158 -4.72 -6.48 -15.57
C GLY A 158 -5.19 -5.03 -15.37
N GLY A 159 -5.72 -4.71 -14.19
CA GLY A 159 -6.01 -3.35 -13.77
C GLY A 159 -4.75 -2.53 -13.56
N ASN A 160 -3.68 -3.11 -12.98
CA ASN A 160 -2.38 -2.45 -12.84
C ASN A 160 -1.69 -2.28 -14.22
N VAL A 161 -1.83 -3.23 -15.12
CA VAL A 161 -1.40 -3.10 -16.53
C VAL A 161 -2.16 -1.93 -17.20
N LEU A 162 -3.46 -1.86 -17.06
CA LEU A 162 -4.28 -0.77 -17.58
C LEU A 162 -3.89 0.59 -16.96
N LYS A 163 -3.69 0.65 -15.64
CA LYS A 163 -3.12 1.81 -14.92
C LYS A 163 -1.84 2.29 -15.60
N ALA A 164 -0.89 1.38 -15.84
CA ALA A 164 0.40 1.69 -16.44
C ALA A 164 0.26 2.25 -17.88
N ILE A 165 -0.63 1.67 -18.69
CA ILE A 165 -0.89 2.13 -20.06
C ILE A 165 -1.49 3.55 -20.04
N VAL A 166 -2.53 3.78 -19.24
CA VAL A 166 -3.17 5.09 -19.13
C VAL A 166 -2.19 6.13 -18.58
N TRP A 167 -1.38 5.77 -17.59
CA TRP A 167 -0.31 6.62 -17.08
C TRP A 167 0.67 7.01 -18.19
N LYS A 168 1.14 6.04 -18.99
CA LYS A 168 2.06 6.32 -20.12
C LYS A 168 1.46 7.29 -21.14
N VAL A 169 0.17 7.20 -21.41
CA VAL A 169 -0.52 8.05 -22.39
C VAL A 169 -0.80 9.45 -21.81
N THR A 170 -1.20 9.54 -20.55
CA THR A 170 -1.64 10.79 -19.92
C THR A 170 -0.54 11.55 -19.18
N GLY A 171 0.60 10.91 -18.93
CA GLY A 171 1.68 11.44 -18.09
C GLY A 171 1.33 11.48 -16.59
N ASN A 172 0.12 11.07 -16.18
CA ASN A 172 -0.36 11.21 -14.80
C ASN A 172 -0.71 9.84 -14.19
N PRO A 173 -0.01 9.40 -13.13
CA PRO A 173 -0.26 8.11 -12.49
C PRO A 173 -1.65 8.01 -11.85
N TYR A 174 -2.15 9.10 -11.29
CA TYR A 174 -3.45 9.12 -10.61
C TYR A 174 -4.62 8.94 -11.60
N LYS A 175 -4.52 9.55 -12.79
CA LYS A 175 -5.50 9.31 -13.87
C LYS A 175 -5.52 7.84 -14.28
N GLY A 176 -4.35 7.18 -14.29
CA GLY A 176 -4.23 5.74 -14.53
C GLY A 176 -5.00 4.92 -13.50
N VAL A 177 -4.79 5.20 -12.21
CA VAL A 177 -5.50 4.51 -11.12
C VAL A 177 -7.00 4.74 -11.20
N VAL A 178 -7.45 5.99 -11.35
CA VAL A 178 -8.88 6.34 -11.41
C VAL A 178 -9.55 5.64 -12.58
N PHE A 179 -8.94 5.62 -13.76
CA PHE A 179 -9.50 4.96 -14.95
C PHE A 179 -9.59 3.44 -14.74
N ALA A 180 -8.51 2.78 -14.32
CA ALA A 180 -8.50 1.33 -14.07
C ALA A 180 -9.47 0.93 -12.95
N SER A 181 -9.66 1.79 -11.93
CA SER A 181 -10.65 1.60 -10.89
C SER A 181 -12.08 1.68 -11.41
N ARG A 182 -12.40 2.64 -12.29
CA ARG A 182 -13.73 2.75 -12.91
C ARG A 182 -14.06 1.51 -13.75
N VAL A 183 -13.09 1.00 -14.50
CA VAL A 183 -13.25 -0.26 -15.24
C VAL A 183 -13.48 -1.42 -14.27
N GLY A 184 -12.71 -1.52 -13.18
CA GLY A 184 -12.91 -2.51 -12.14
C GLY A 184 -14.29 -2.43 -11.47
N GLN A 185 -14.79 -1.23 -11.21
CA GLN A 185 -16.16 -1.03 -10.71
C GLN A 185 -17.23 -1.48 -11.71
N ALA A 186 -17.06 -1.17 -13.00
CA ALA A 186 -17.98 -1.62 -14.05
C ALA A 186 -18.02 -3.15 -14.12
N ILE A 187 -16.86 -3.80 -14.08
CA ILE A 187 -16.75 -5.27 -14.02
C ILE A 187 -17.42 -5.81 -12.75
N GLY A 188 -17.18 -5.19 -11.59
CA GLY A 188 -17.80 -5.57 -10.33
C GLY A 188 -19.34 -5.50 -10.38
N TRP A 189 -19.91 -4.42 -10.92
CA TRP A 189 -21.35 -4.31 -11.12
C TRP A 189 -21.89 -5.35 -12.11
N SER A 190 -21.16 -5.61 -13.20
CA SER A 190 -21.55 -6.64 -14.19
C SER A 190 -21.56 -8.04 -13.56
N ALA A 191 -20.54 -8.35 -12.70
CA ALA A 191 -20.47 -9.61 -11.99
C ALA A 191 -21.63 -9.76 -10.98
N ILE A 192 -21.97 -8.69 -10.25
CA ILE A 192 -23.13 -8.71 -9.32
C ILE A 192 -24.41 -8.95 -10.12
N GLY A 193 -24.63 -8.22 -11.20
CA GLY A 193 -25.82 -8.41 -12.04
C GLY A 193 -25.94 -9.82 -12.61
N LEU A 194 -24.83 -10.36 -13.15
CA LEU A 194 -24.78 -11.74 -13.63
C LEU A 194 -25.04 -12.74 -12.51
N GLY A 195 -24.43 -12.57 -11.33
CA GLY A 195 -24.65 -13.46 -10.20
C GLY A 195 -26.10 -13.45 -9.71
N VAL A 196 -26.78 -12.30 -9.72
CA VAL A 196 -28.22 -12.20 -9.42
C VAL A 196 -29.04 -12.95 -10.47
N LEU A 197 -28.75 -12.80 -11.74
CA LEU A 197 -29.44 -13.56 -12.80
C LEU A 197 -29.24 -15.07 -12.63
N MET A 198 -28.02 -15.51 -12.28
CA MET A 198 -27.73 -16.92 -12.02
C MET A 198 -28.49 -17.46 -10.80
N LEU A 199 -28.73 -16.64 -9.76
CA LEU A 199 -29.58 -17.01 -8.64
C LEU A 199 -31.04 -17.25 -9.06
N PHE A 200 -31.60 -16.35 -9.85
CA PHE A 200 -32.95 -16.51 -10.39
C PHE A 200 -33.08 -17.71 -11.33
N ALA A 201 -32.01 -18.02 -12.08
CA ALA A 201 -31.97 -19.23 -12.92
C ALA A 201 -31.69 -20.52 -12.15
N ASN A 202 -31.53 -20.45 -10.83
CA ASN A 202 -31.22 -21.58 -9.95
C ASN A 202 -29.92 -22.34 -10.30
N THR A 203 -28.96 -21.61 -10.94
CA THR A 203 -27.66 -22.13 -11.38
C THR A 203 -26.49 -21.77 -10.45
N GLY A 204 -26.77 -21.23 -9.25
CA GLY A 204 -25.79 -20.70 -8.32
C GLY A 204 -25.76 -19.16 -8.39
N GLY A 205 -24.55 -18.56 -8.35
CA GLY A 205 -24.40 -17.09 -8.47
C GLY A 205 -23.91 -16.40 -7.20
N PHE A 206 -24.00 -17.03 -6.04
CA PHE A 206 -23.56 -16.47 -4.77
C PHE A 206 -22.07 -16.03 -4.82
N TRP A 207 -21.20 -16.90 -5.31
CA TRP A 207 -19.76 -16.59 -5.45
C TRP A 207 -19.51 -15.47 -6.46
N THR A 208 -20.27 -15.41 -7.54
CA THR A 208 -20.14 -14.36 -8.55
C THR A 208 -20.51 -13.00 -7.98
N ILE A 209 -21.58 -12.94 -7.16
CA ILE A 209 -21.95 -11.71 -6.43
C ILE A 209 -20.87 -11.31 -5.44
N LEU A 210 -20.34 -12.26 -4.68
CA LEU A 210 -19.30 -12.00 -3.69
C LEU A 210 -18.02 -11.46 -4.33
N ILE A 211 -17.58 -12.05 -5.45
CA ILE A 211 -16.42 -11.57 -6.22
C ILE A 211 -16.70 -10.16 -6.79
N GLY A 212 -17.87 -9.95 -7.36
CA GLY A 212 -18.27 -8.63 -7.88
C GLY A 212 -18.29 -7.55 -6.81
N TRP A 213 -18.83 -7.86 -5.63
CA TRP A 213 -18.80 -6.97 -4.48
C TRP A 213 -17.35 -6.66 -4.00
N PHE A 214 -16.51 -7.70 -3.91
CA PHE A 214 -15.10 -7.54 -3.56
C PHE A 214 -14.36 -6.62 -4.55
N LEU A 215 -14.53 -6.83 -5.86
CA LEU A 215 -13.95 -5.97 -6.90
C LEU A 215 -14.44 -4.53 -6.76
N LEU A 216 -15.75 -4.34 -6.60
CA LEU A 216 -16.37 -3.02 -6.46
C LEU A 216 -15.82 -2.23 -5.27
N GLN A 217 -15.73 -2.88 -4.11
CA GLN A 217 -15.21 -2.27 -2.89
C GLN A 217 -13.75 -1.85 -3.02
N ASN A 218 -12.89 -2.75 -3.54
CA ASN A 218 -11.46 -2.47 -3.64
C ASN A 218 -11.17 -1.42 -4.74
N ALA A 219 -11.84 -1.52 -5.89
CA ALA A 219 -11.73 -0.51 -6.94
C ALA A 219 -12.22 0.87 -6.46
N GLY A 220 -13.30 0.92 -5.69
CA GLY A 220 -13.81 2.15 -5.09
C GLY A 220 -12.80 2.82 -4.16
N ARG A 221 -12.18 2.05 -3.26
CA ARG A 221 -11.13 2.55 -2.36
C ARG A 221 -9.91 3.06 -3.12
N SER A 222 -9.46 2.32 -4.16
CA SER A 222 -8.33 2.73 -4.99
C SER A 222 -8.60 4.05 -5.72
N ALA A 223 -9.81 4.23 -6.28
CA ALA A 223 -10.21 5.47 -6.94
C ALA A 223 -10.23 6.66 -5.97
N GLN A 224 -10.79 6.47 -4.76
CA GLN A 224 -10.86 7.51 -3.74
C GLN A 224 -9.48 7.93 -3.25
N SER A 225 -8.60 6.96 -2.97
CA SER A 225 -7.22 7.22 -2.54
C SER A 225 -6.45 7.99 -3.63
N ALA A 226 -6.52 7.55 -4.90
CA ALA A 226 -5.85 8.23 -6.00
C ALA A 226 -6.37 9.66 -6.22
N THR A 227 -7.68 9.88 -6.08
CA THR A 227 -8.26 11.22 -6.21
C THR A 227 -7.80 12.14 -5.09
N LEU A 228 -7.68 11.63 -3.86
CA LEU A 228 -7.15 12.39 -2.72
C LEU A 228 -5.68 12.73 -2.93
N GLN A 229 -4.85 11.74 -3.31
CA GLN A 229 -3.43 11.96 -3.59
C GLN A 229 -3.22 12.96 -4.72
N GLN A 230 -4.02 12.90 -5.78
CA GLN A 230 -3.97 13.87 -6.86
C GLN A 230 -4.26 15.28 -6.35
N LYS A 231 -5.33 15.48 -5.58
CA LYS A 231 -5.65 16.79 -4.99
C LYS A 231 -4.53 17.32 -4.10
N LEU A 232 -3.94 16.45 -3.27
CA LEU A 232 -2.81 16.84 -2.42
C LEU A 232 -1.55 17.16 -3.24
N SER A 233 -1.35 16.51 -4.38
CA SER A 233 -0.20 16.79 -5.25
C SER A 233 -0.35 18.11 -6.02
N ASP A 234 -1.60 18.55 -6.26
CA ASP A 234 -1.91 19.80 -6.95
C ASP A 234 -1.84 21.02 -6.01
N LEU A 235 -1.84 20.80 -4.69
CA LEU A 235 -1.69 21.83 -3.66
C LEU A 235 -0.23 21.93 -3.21
N THR A 236 0.16 23.13 -2.75
CA THR A 236 1.48 23.41 -2.20
C THR A 236 1.44 23.54 -0.68
N ALA A 237 2.60 23.44 -0.03
CA ALA A 237 2.73 23.64 1.41
C ALA A 237 2.14 25.00 1.85
N LYS A 238 2.30 26.04 1.01
CA LYS A 238 1.74 27.38 1.25
C LYS A 238 0.22 27.38 1.39
N ASP A 239 -0.48 26.52 0.63
CA ASP A 239 -1.95 26.46 0.64
C ASP A 239 -2.52 25.85 1.94
N ALA A 240 -1.65 25.20 2.73
CA ALA A 240 -2.02 24.54 3.99
C ALA A 240 -1.43 25.22 5.24
N VAL A 241 -0.79 26.39 5.08
CA VAL A 241 -0.26 27.16 6.23
C VAL A 241 -1.39 27.61 7.14
N THR A 242 -1.21 27.42 8.44
CA THR A 242 -2.14 27.92 9.46
C THR A 242 -1.93 29.44 9.65
N PRO A 243 -2.95 30.29 9.42
CA PRO A 243 -2.76 31.74 9.37
C PRO A 243 -2.31 32.38 10.69
N ASN A 244 -2.50 31.72 11.82
CA ASN A 244 -2.15 32.20 13.15
C ASN A 244 -0.98 31.43 13.78
N SER A 245 -0.01 31.01 12.97
CA SER A 245 1.19 30.33 13.49
C SER A 245 1.91 31.20 14.53
N PRO A 246 2.35 30.63 15.66
CA PRO A 246 2.99 31.40 16.72
C PRO A 246 4.46 31.73 16.34
N ILE A 247 4.66 32.88 15.73
CA ILE A 247 5.98 33.39 15.33
C ILE A 247 6.45 34.39 16.37
N VAL A 248 7.69 34.22 16.85
CA VAL A 248 8.29 35.03 17.92
C VAL A 248 9.63 35.62 17.43
N PRO A 249 9.87 36.92 17.59
CA PRO A 249 11.18 37.52 17.33
C PRO A 249 12.26 36.97 18.27
N ALA A 250 13.45 36.69 17.73
CA ALA A 250 14.55 36.13 18.51
C ALA A 250 15.07 37.07 19.60
N ASP A 251 14.93 38.38 19.39
CA ASP A 251 15.46 39.42 20.30
C ASP A 251 14.50 39.77 21.44
N LEU A 252 13.30 39.17 21.45
CA LEU A 252 12.32 39.35 22.52
C LEU A 252 12.84 38.79 23.84
N SER A 253 12.64 39.50 24.96
CA SER A 253 12.97 38.98 26.28
C SER A 253 12.05 37.80 26.66
N LEU A 254 12.55 36.85 27.48
CA LEU A 254 11.71 35.75 27.94
C LEU A 254 10.48 36.20 28.73
N ARG A 255 10.57 37.35 29.41
CA ARG A 255 9.43 37.96 30.13
C ARG A 255 8.34 38.43 29.17
N GLU A 256 8.72 39.16 28.12
CA GLU A 256 7.76 39.59 27.08
C GLU A 256 7.16 38.41 26.33
N PHE A 257 8.00 37.40 26.00
CA PHE A 257 7.54 36.16 25.39
C PHE A 257 6.49 35.45 26.26
N ALA A 258 6.76 35.27 27.56
CA ALA A 258 5.82 34.66 28.48
C ALA A 258 4.51 35.43 28.59
N ASN A 259 4.58 36.78 28.71
CA ASN A 259 3.40 37.60 28.85
C ASN A 259 2.54 37.66 27.59
N THR A 260 3.17 37.70 26.41
CA THR A 260 2.46 37.92 25.14
C THR A 260 1.93 36.60 24.53
N PHE A 261 2.72 35.52 24.63
CA PHE A 261 2.45 34.29 23.89
C PHE A 261 2.03 33.10 24.77
N ILE A 262 2.35 33.11 26.07
CA ILE A 262 2.06 31.97 26.96
C ILE A 262 0.92 32.29 27.93
N ILE A 263 0.96 33.45 28.61
CA ILE A 263 -0.03 33.83 29.61
C ILE A 263 -1.33 34.24 28.90
N GLY A 264 -2.37 33.40 29.03
CA GLY A 264 -3.69 33.62 28.42
C GLY A 264 -3.90 32.97 27.06
N GLN A 265 -2.86 32.42 26.43
CA GLN A 265 -2.96 31.69 25.16
C GLN A 265 -2.51 30.24 25.35
N LYS A 266 -3.46 29.31 25.46
CA LYS A 266 -3.13 27.88 25.71
C LYS A 266 -3.03 27.02 24.44
N GLU A 267 -3.13 27.62 23.24
CA GLU A 267 -3.26 26.88 22.00
C GLU A 267 -1.94 26.26 21.50
N TRP A 268 -0.81 26.90 21.78
CA TRP A 268 0.48 26.52 21.24
C TRP A 268 1.46 26.07 22.33
N ARG A 269 2.17 24.98 22.07
CA ARG A 269 3.27 24.50 22.93
C ARG A 269 4.64 24.82 22.36
N GLN A 270 4.74 24.93 21.04
CA GLN A 270 5.96 25.24 20.30
C GLN A 270 5.79 26.53 19.52
N PHE A 271 6.82 27.36 19.50
CA PHE A 271 6.83 28.66 18.86
C PHE A 271 7.99 28.73 17.87
N LEU A 272 7.74 29.25 16.67
CA LEU A 272 8.77 29.44 15.65
C LEU A 272 9.49 30.75 15.92
N VAL A 273 10.84 30.69 15.98
CA VAL A 273 11.66 31.87 16.29
C VAL A 273 12.26 32.41 15.01
N THR A 274 12.10 33.71 14.78
CA THR A 274 12.59 34.39 13.59
C THR A 274 13.57 35.51 13.91
N GLU A 275 14.45 35.77 12.96
CA GLU A 275 15.44 36.87 13.00
C GLU A 275 15.26 37.80 11.79
N GLY A 276 15.46 39.10 12.00
CA GLY A 276 15.44 40.10 10.94
C GLY A 276 14.13 40.12 10.15
N GLU A 277 14.21 39.92 8.85
CA GLU A 277 13.07 39.92 7.91
C GLU A 277 12.21 38.63 7.96
N GLY A 278 12.08 37.99 9.11
CA GLY A 278 11.25 36.76 9.28
C GLY A 278 11.98 35.47 8.93
N LYS A 279 13.30 35.47 8.86
CA LYS A 279 14.09 34.27 8.63
C LYS A 279 14.01 33.34 9.81
N LEU A 280 13.69 32.07 9.55
CA LEU A 280 13.56 31.03 10.59
C LEU A 280 14.93 30.75 11.24
N LEU A 281 15.03 30.98 12.55
CA LEU A 281 16.22 30.66 13.35
C LEU A 281 16.10 29.27 14.00
N GLY A 282 14.90 28.94 14.47
CA GLY A 282 14.63 27.70 15.18
C GLY A 282 13.27 27.68 15.83
N ALA A 283 13.14 26.88 16.87
CA ALA A 283 11.93 26.79 17.64
C ALA A 283 12.21 26.79 19.14
N ILE A 284 11.27 27.33 19.93
CA ILE A 284 11.29 27.29 21.39
C ILE A 284 10.00 26.62 21.89
N VAL A 285 10.10 25.79 22.91
CA VAL A 285 8.97 25.15 23.57
C VAL A 285 8.65 25.92 24.87
N ALA A 286 7.38 26.09 25.18
CA ALA A 286 6.96 26.79 26.42
C ALA A 286 7.60 26.21 27.70
N ASP A 287 7.84 24.90 27.73
CA ASP A 287 8.49 24.23 28.86
C ASP A 287 10.00 24.56 29.01
N ASP A 288 10.65 25.04 27.95
CA ASP A 288 12.07 25.45 28.01
C ASP A 288 12.29 26.63 28.97
N LEU A 289 11.30 27.47 29.20
CA LEU A 289 11.32 28.58 30.18
C LEU A 289 11.59 28.11 31.61
N ARG A 290 11.24 26.88 31.96
CA ARG A 290 11.46 26.32 33.30
C ARG A 290 12.94 26.14 33.65
N HIS A 291 13.81 26.16 32.66
CA HIS A 291 15.25 26.00 32.84
C HIS A 291 15.95 27.32 33.20
N VAL A 292 15.25 28.46 33.16
CA VAL A 292 15.79 29.79 33.43
C VAL A 292 15.05 30.38 34.63
N SER A 293 15.78 30.95 35.60
CA SER A 293 15.19 31.61 36.75
C SER A 293 14.33 32.80 36.31
N THR A 294 13.15 32.97 36.92
CA THR A 294 12.24 34.07 36.56
C THR A 294 12.84 35.46 36.79
N SER A 295 13.85 35.58 37.64
CA SER A 295 14.62 36.81 37.86
C SER A 295 15.46 37.19 36.65
N GLU A 296 15.86 36.23 35.81
CA GLU A 296 16.69 36.43 34.61
C GLU A 296 15.85 36.66 33.35
N TRP A 297 14.55 36.36 33.36
CA TRP A 297 13.66 36.53 32.22
C TRP A 297 13.65 37.90 31.58
N PRO A 298 13.86 39.03 32.27
CA PRO A 298 13.95 40.34 31.63
C PRO A 298 15.20 40.59 30.80
N THR A 299 16.27 39.84 31.07
CA THR A 299 17.60 40.06 30.46
C THR A 299 17.99 38.96 29.45
N VAL A 300 17.43 37.78 29.57
CA VAL A 300 17.65 36.66 28.66
C VAL A 300 16.71 36.76 27.46
N SER A 301 17.24 36.59 26.25
CA SER A 301 16.48 36.65 25.01
C SER A 301 15.92 35.27 24.62
N VAL A 302 14.85 35.22 23.81
CA VAL A 302 14.31 34.01 23.23
C VAL A 302 15.38 33.26 22.41
N ARG A 303 16.30 34.00 21.75
CA ARG A 303 17.42 33.44 20.99
C ARG A 303 18.24 32.41 21.79
N GLU A 304 18.48 32.70 23.07
CA GLU A 304 19.34 31.87 23.93
C GLU A 304 18.77 30.47 24.23
N LEU A 305 17.45 30.35 24.22
CA LEU A 305 16.74 29.09 24.40
C LEU A 305 16.26 28.45 23.10
N THR A 306 16.48 29.13 21.96
CA THR A 306 16.06 28.64 20.65
C THR A 306 16.88 27.43 20.24
N LYS A 307 16.20 26.33 19.96
CA LYS A 307 16.81 25.12 19.36
C LYS A 307 16.79 25.27 17.84
N PRO A 308 17.93 25.12 17.15
CA PRO A 308 17.97 25.23 15.70
C PRO A 308 17.08 24.16 15.06
N VAL A 309 16.31 24.57 14.06
CA VAL A 309 15.53 23.62 13.26
C VAL A 309 16.46 23.03 12.21
N GLU A 310 16.64 21.72 12.25
CA GLU A 310 17.41 21.02 11.22
C GLU A 310 16.77 21.26 9.84
N SER A 311 17.60 21.44 8.82
CA SER A 311 17.13 21.67 7.44
C SER A 311 16.18 20.57 6.92
N THR A 312 16.30 19.37 7.46
CA THR A 312 15.43 18.23 7.15
C THR A 312 14.03 18.30 7.77
N THR A 313 13.81 19.19 8.75
CA THR A 313 12.52 19.37 9.43
C THR A 313 11.72 20.56 8.92
N THR A 314 12.20 21.26 7.92
CA THR A 314 11.49 22.36 7.25
C THR A 314 11.02 21.92 5.86
N VAL A 315 9.92 22.49 5.39
CA VAL A 315 9.41 22.28 4.03
C VAL A 315 9.37 23.61 3.29
N ARG A 316 9.58 23.56 1.97
CA ARG A 316 9.51 24.76 1.13
C ARG A 316 8.06 25.08 0.78
N SER A 317 7.75 26.37 0.67
CA SER A 317 6.40 26.86 0.36
C SER A 317 5.84 26.35 -0.97
N ASN A 318 6.70 26.05 -1.96
CA ASN A 318 6.34 25.50 -3.27
C ASN A 318 6.34 23.98 -3.34
N GLN A 319 6.68 23.29 -2.25
CA GLN A 319 6.67 21.81 -2.18
C GLN A 319 5.25 21.29 -2.21
N SER A 320 5.03 20.16 -2.90
CA SER A 320 3.71 19.51 -2.95
C SER A 320 3.20 19.13 -1.56
N LEU A 321 1.94 19.41 -1.29
CA LEU A 321 1.31 19.05 -0.01
C LEU A 321 1.33 17.53 0.23
N LEU A 322 1.28 16.72 -0.83
CA LEU A 322 1.44 15.27 -0.73
C LEU A 322 2.81 14.88 -0.19
N GLU A 323 3.90 15.52 -0.65
CA GLU A 323 5.24 15.28 -0.12
C GLU A 323 5.35 15.70 1.34
N VAL A 324 4.70 16.80 1.72
CA VAL A 324 4.66 17.28 3.11
C VAL A 324 3.95 16.25 4.01
N VAL A 325 2.80 15.73 3.58
CA VAL A 325 2.05 14.69 4.32
C VAL A 325 2.90 13.43 4.48
N ASN A 326 3.55 12.96 3.42
CA ASN A 326 4.43 11.80 3.49
C ASN A 326 5.61 12.02 4.45
N LEU A 327 6.18 13.22 4.47
CA LEU A 327 7.27 13.59 5.40
C LEU A 327 6.81 13.60 6.86
N LEU A 328 5.59 14.12 7.11
CA LEU A 328 4.97 14.11 8.45
C LEU A 328 4.77 12.67 8.95
N GLU A 329 4.25 11.78 8.09
CA GLU A 329 4.03 10.37 8.42
C GLU A 329 5.35 9.61 8.65
N GLU A 330 6.34 9.79 7.78
CA GLU A 330 7.65 9.14 7.88
C GLU A 330 8.37 9.52 9.18
N LYS A 331 8.37 10.82 9.51
CA LYS A 331 9.02 11.35 10.71
C LYS A 331 8.14 11.31 11.95
N LYS A 332 6.87 10.88 11.83
CA LYS A 332 5.87 10.87 12.92
C LYS A 332 5.70 12.25 13.57
N LEU A 333 5.76 13.30 12.74
CA LEU A 333 5.56 14.69 13.16
C LEU A 333 4.11 15.09 12.93
N THR A 334 3.61 16.01 13.75
CA THR A 334 2.26 16.58 13.63
C THR A 334 2.25 17.92 12.88
N GLU A 335 3.41 18.59 12.82
CA GLU A 335 3.55 19.92 12.21
C GLU A 335 4.97 20.09 11.66
N LEU A 336 5.09 20.92 10.63
CA LEU A 336 6.38 21.30 10.01
C LEU A 336 6.37 22.78 9.67
N PRO A 337 7.46 23.52 9.95
CA PRO A 337 7.63 24.90 9.52
C PRO A 337 7.71 24.99 7.99
N VAL A 338 6.94 25.90 7.42
CA VAL A 338 6.96 26.20 5.98
C VAL A 338 7.80 27.45 5.75
N VAL A 339 8.81 27.32 4.90
CA VAL A 339 9.74 28.42 4.59
C VAL A 339 9.71 28.78 3.11
N ALA A 340 9.85 30.06 2.82
CA ALA A 340 10.06 30.57 1.47
C ALA A 340 11.49 30.25 0.98
N GLU A 341 11.80 30.52 -0.29
CA GLU A 341 13.14 30.30 -0.88
C GLU A 341 14.26 31.08 -0.17
N ASN A 342 13.92 32.23 0.38
CA ASN A 342 14.85 33.08 1.16
C ASN A 342 15.03 32.65 2.62
N GLY A 343 14.33 31.55 3.05
CA GLY A 343 14.37 31.05 4.41
C GLY A 343 13.46 31.78 5.39
N ALA A 344 12.64 32.72 4.93
CA ALA A 344 11.60 33.35 5.75
C ALA A 344 10.40 32.41 5.96
N ILE A 345 9.74 32.49 7.10
CA ILE A 345 8.49 31.78 7.37
C ILE A 345 7.37 32.34 6.49
N VAL A 346 6.51 31.45 6.00
CA VAL A 346 5.35 31.79 5.15
C VAL A 346 4.08 31.82 5.96
#